data_4b35dfa0245f649fe175213f556a52ff
#
_entry.id   4b35dfa0245f649fe175213f556a52ff
#
_cell.length_a   1.000
_cell.length_b   1.000
_cell.length_c   1.000
_cell.angle_alpha   90.00
_cell.angle_beta   90.00
_cell.angle_gamma   90.00
#
_symmetry.space_group_name_H-M   'P 1'
#
loop_
_entity.id
_entity.type
_entity.pdbx_description
1 polymer ?
#
loop_
_entity_poly.entity_id
_entity_poly.type
_entity_poly.pdbx_seq_one_letter_code
_entity_poly.pdbx_strand_id
1 'polypeptide(L)'
;MTVTSGFSQYVENACLNWFRGTTFPAVPANLYLALFTTAPVNGVDSAAVEVSGGSYARKSFVPNTTNFGAPSGAAPASSILGANQVFITPTGSWGTVAGWAMYDASSAGNMLAYGIFTPVAVGSGDTVEFLSGNLTLSVA
;
A
#
# COMPACT_ATOMS: atom_id res chain seq x y z
N MET A 1 2.11 15.21 1.77
CA MET A 1 0.77 14.57 1.70
C MET A 1 0.58 13.76 2.96
N THR A 2 -0.45 14.05 3.71
CA THR A 2 -0.79 13.25 4.90
C THR A 2 -1.57 12.02 4.45
N VAL A 3 -1.04 10.85 4.71
CA VAL A 3 -1.67 9.58 4.32
C VAL A 3 -2.15 8.89 5.59
N THR A 4 -3.45 8.70 5.71
CA THR A 4 -4.01 7.84 6.75
C THR A 4 -3.83 6.40 6.32
N SER A 5 -3.25 5.57 7.18
CA SER A 5 -2.95 4.18 6.88
C SER A 5 -3.36 3.26 8.01
N GLY A 6 -3.53 2.00 7.69
CA GLY A 6 -3.81 0.94 8.65
C GLY A 6 -3.43 -0.43 8.11
N PHE A 7 -3.37 -1.41 9.02
CA PHE A 7 -3.23 -2.81 8.61
C PHE A 7 -4.54 -3.33 8.03
N SER A 8 -4.41 -4.26 7.10
CA SER A 8 -5.55 -5.00 6.58
C SER A 8 -6.10 -5.98 7.62
N GLN A 9 -7.35 -6.39 7.45
CA GLN A 9 -7.95 -7.45 8.25
C GLN A 9 -7.13 -8.77 8.20
N TYR A 10 -6.47 -9.04 7.07
CA TYR A 10 -5.56 -10.19 6.95
C TYR A 10 -4.39 -10.12 7.93
N VAL A 11 -3.72 -8.97 8.02
CA VAL A 11 -2.59 -8.76 8.94
C VAL A 11 -3.06 -8.70 10.38
N GLU A 12 -4.19 -8.05 10.66
CA GLU A 12 -4.78 -8.01 12.00
C GLU A 12 -5.11 -9.41 12.52
N ASN A 13 -5.73 -10.26 11.68
CA ASN A 13 -5.99 -11.64 12.00
C ASN A 13 -4.71 -12.46 12.21
N ALA A 14 -3.67 -12.20 11.40
CA ALA A 14 -2.36 -12.84 11.58
C ALA A 14 -1.72 -12.47 12.92
N CYS A 15 -1.81 -11.21 13.33
CA CYS A 15 -1.34 -10.77 14.65
C CYS A 15 -2.09 -11.47 15.80
N LEU A 16 -3.42 -11.57 15.73
CA LEU A 16 -4.24 -12.24 16.73
C LEU A 16 -3.96 -13.75 16.78
N ASN A 17 -3.78 -14.38 15.63
CA ASN A 17 -3.44 -15.80 15.54
C ASN A 17 -2.04 -16.11 16.09
N TRP A 18 -1.10 -15.16 15.99
CA TRP A 18 0.20 -15.32 16.61
C TRP A 18 0.11 -15.54 18.13
N PHE A 19 -0.78 -14.82 18.82
CA PHE A 19 -1.05 -15.03 20.24
C PHE A 19 -1.68 -16.42 20.54
N ARG A 20 -2.29 -17.04 19.53
CA ARG A 20 -2.83 -18.40 19.63
C ARG A 20 -1.80 -19.49 19.28
N GLY A 21 -0.54 -19.12 19.06
CA GLY A 21 0.54 -20.04 18.71
C GLY A 21 0.64 -20.36 17.21
N THR A 22 -0.06 -19.64 16.35
CA THR A 22 0.04 -19.79 14.89
C THR A 22 1.20 -18.95 14.36
N THR A 23 2.01 -19.54 13.47
CA THR A 23 3.13 -18.81 12.84
C THR A 23 2.62 -17.64 12.03
N PHE A 24 3.28 -16.47 12.17
CA PHE A 24 3.00 -15.30 11.34
C PHE A 24 3.34 -15.61 9.86
N PRO A 25 2.59 -15.05 8.89
CA PRO A 25 2.91 -15.24 7.49
C PRO A 25 4.35 -14.87 7.14
N ALA A 26 4.95 -15.62 6.24
CA ALA A 26 6.31 -15.33 5.79
C ALA A 26 6.38 -13.99 5.05
N VAL A 27 7.53 -13.33 5.14
CA VAL A 27 7.79 -12.10 4.38
C VAL A 27 7.75 -12.43 2.88
N PRO A 28 6.93 -11.75 2.07
CA PRO A 28 6.89 -12.00 0.64
C PRO A 28 8.20 -11.55 -0.04
N ALA A 29 8.54 -12.16 -1.16
CA ALA A 29 9.74 -11.77 -1.93
C ALA A 29 9.64 -10.34 -2.45
N ASN A 30 8.45 -9.90 -2.82
CA ASN A 30 8.15 -8.53 -3.22
C ASN A 30 6.85 -8.06 -2.57
N LEU A 31 6.79 -6.77 -2.30
CA LEU A 31 5.55 -6.05 -2.00
C LEU A 31 5.08 -5.32 -3.25
N TYR A 32 3.77 -5.11 -3.34
CA TYR A 32 3.14 -4.50 -4.51
C TYR A 32 2.22 -3.37 -4.07
N LEU A 33 2.57 -2.14 -4.43
CA LEU A 33 1.71 -0.98 -4.23
C LEU A 33 0.65 -0.92 -5.32
N ALA A 34 -0.60 -0.83 -4.91
CA ALA A 34 -1.75 -0.64 -5.78
C ALA A 34 -2.40 0.72 -5.53
N LEU A 35 -3.01 1.28 -6.56
CA LEU A 35 -3.74 2.54 -6.51
C LEU A 35 -5.23 2.30 -6.74
N PHE A 36 -6.06 3.10 -6.08
CA PHE A 36 -7.51 2.93 -6.08
C PHE A 36 -8.22 4.24 -6.39
N THR A 37 -9.23 4.15 -7.25
CA THR A 37 -10.20 5.24 -7.44
C THR A 37 -11.26 5.24 -6.34
N THR A 38 -11.59 4.06 -5.80
CA THR A 38 -12.34 3.91 -4.54
C THR A 38 -11.48 3.13 -3.57
N ALA A 39 -10.99 3.80 -2.53
CA ALA A 39 -10.04 3.22 -1.58
C ALA A 39 -10.63 2.07 -0.76
N PRO A 40 -9.81 1.10 -0.32
CA PRO A 40 -10.19 0.13 0.70
C PRO A 40 -10.66 0.80 1.99
N VAL A 41 -11.58 0.16 2.71
CA VAL A 41 -12.15 0.67 3.95
C VAL A 41 -12.11 -0.41 5.03
N ASN A 42 -11.77 -0.03 6.24
CA ASN A 42 -11.75 -0.93 7.41
C ASN A 42 -10.91 -2.21 7.18
N GLY A 43 -9.80 -2.07 6.50
CA GLY A 43 -8.88 -3.20 6.27
C GLY A 43 -9.35 -4.24 5.26
N VAL A 44 -10.44 -3.96 4.52
CA VAL A 44 -10.95 -4.84 3.47
C VAL A 44 -11.06 -4.10 2.14
N ASP A 45 -10.88 -4.81 1.05
CA ASP A 45 -10.91 -4.27 -0.32
C ASP A 45 -12.14 -4.70 -1.13
N SER A 46 -13.12 -5.34 -0.50
CA SER A 46 -14.30 -5.90 -1.19
C SER A 46 -15.14 -4.88 -1.96
N ALA A 47 -15.13 -3.62 -1.52
CA ALA A 47 -15.82 -2.51 -2.18
C ALA A 47 -14.86 -1.53 -2.87
N ALA A 48 -13.55 -1.79 -2.82
CA ALA A 48 -12.54 -0.95 -3.43
C ALA A 48 -12.50 -1.14 -4.95
N VAL A 49 -12.10 -0.08 -5.65
CA VAL A 49 -11.93 -0.12 -7.11
C VAL A 49 -10.48 0.22 -7.44
N GLU A 50 -9.70 -0.81 -7.77
CA GLU A 50 -8.33 -0.64 -8.22
C GLU A 50 -8.29 0.02 -9.60
N VAL A 51 -7.31 0.85 -9.84
CA VAL A 51 -7.04 1.43 -11.16
C VAL A 51 -6.85 0.32 -12.20
N SER A 52 -7.34 0.53 -13.40
CA SER A 52 -7.18 -0.39 -14.54
C SER A 52 -7.03 0.36 -15.87
N GLY A 53 -6.44 -0.29 -16.86
CA GLY A 53 -6.17 0.31 -18.16
C GLY A 53 -4.99 1.29 -18.16
N GLY A 54 -4.75 1.97 -19.27
CA GLY A 54 -3.67 2.95 -19.41
C GLY A 54 -2.29 2.45 -19.00
N SER A 55 -1.98 1.18 -19.27
CA SER A 55 -0.74 0.49 -18.88
C SER A 55 -0.54 0.37 -17.35
N TYR A 56 -1.61 0.51 -16.55
CA TYR A 56 -1.50 0.35 -15.12
C TYR A 56 -0.97 -1.03 -14.72
N ALA A 57 -0.06 -1.02 -13.78
CA ALA A 57 0.41 -2.19 -13.05
C ALA A 57 0.79 -1.78 -11.63
N ARG A 58 0.60 -2.66 -10.66
CA ARG A 58 1.06 -2.45 -9.30
C ARG A 58 2.57 -2.24 -9.29
N LYS A 59 3.04 -1.30 -8.48
CA LYS A 59 4.48 -1.05 -8.32
C LYS A 59 5.08 -2.08 -7.38
N SER A 60 5.96 -2.94 -7.88
CA SER A 60 6.70 -3.91 -7.07
C SER A 60 7.95 -3.29 -6.44
N PHE A 61 8.28 -3.71 -5.23
CA PHE A 61 9.53 -3.39 -4.55
C PHE A 61 9.85 -4.46 -3.49
N VAL A 62 11.14 -4.58 -3.15
CA VAL A 62 11.59 -5.58 -2.17
C VAL A 62 11.36 -5.07 -0.75
N PRO A 63 10.76 -5.87 0.16
CA PRO A 63 10.69 -5.53 1.57
C PRO A 63 12.10 -5.59 2.18
N ASN A 64 12.64 -4.44 2.56
CA ASN A 64 13.96 -4.32 3.19
C ASN A 64 14.09 -2.99 3.95
N THR A 65 15.20 -2.83 4.66
CA THR A 65 15.47 -1.65 5.49
C THR A 65 15.78 -0.38 4.69
N THR A 66 16.05 -0.48 3.39
CA THR A 66 16.19 0.67 2.49
C THR A 66 14.81 1.23 2.11
N ASN A 67 13.86 0.33 1.84
CA ASN A 67 12.50 0.72 1.44
C ASN A 67 11.61 1.10 2.60
N PHE A 68 11.88 0.59 3.82
CA PHE A 68 11.18 0.97 5.04
C PHE A 68 12.15 1.34 6.15
N GLY A 69 11.93 2.48 6.78
CA GLY A 69 12.65 2.88 7.98
C GLY A 69 12.34 1.97 9.18
N ALA A 70 13.20 2.02 10.18
CA ALA A 70 12.94 1.31 11.44
C ALA A 70 11.62 1.77 12.05
N PRO A 71 10.87 0.85 12.69
CA PRO A 71 9.67 1.25 13.41
C PRO A 71 9.98 2.30 14.49
N SER A 72 9.07 3.26 14.65
CA SER A 72 9.18 4.24 15.73
C SER A 72 9.03 3.57 17.10
N GLY A 73 9.75 4.06 18.11
CA GLY A 73 9.59 3.61 19.49
C GLY A 73 8.39 4.19 20.23
N ALA A 74 7.62 5.07 19.56
CA ALA A 74 6.44 5.71 20.15
C ALA A 74 5.15 5.01 19.71
N ALA A 75 4.09 5.16 20.51
CA ALA A 75 2.77 4.66 20.15
C ALA A 75 1.93 5.80 19.51
N PRO A 76 1.22 5.54 18.40
CA PRO A 76 1.20 4.30 17.62
C PRO A 76 2.52 4.07 16.90
N ALA A 77 2.97 2.82 16.85
CA ALA A 77 4.17 2.46 16.13
C ALA A 77 3.98 2.69 14.64
N SER A 78 4.99 3.20 13.97
CA SER A 78 4.93 3.48 12.54
C SER A 78 6.27 3.22 11.86
N SER A 79 6.22 2.95 10.57
CA SER A 79 7.38 2.86 9.69
C SER A 79 7.14 3.70 8.45
N ILE A 80 8.15 4.39 7.99
CA ILE A 80 8.07 5.35 6.89
C ILE A 80 8.77 4.78 5.66
N LEU A 81 8.19 5.01 4.48
CA LEU A 81 8.81 4.65 3.20
C LEU A 81 10.17 5.35 3.05
N GLY A 82 11.22 4.57 2.91
CA GLY A 82 12.62 5.04 2.87
C GLY A 82 13.14 5.36 1.47
N ALA A 83 12.48 4.86 0.42
CA ALA A 83 12.89 5.07 -0.96
C ALA A 83 11.69 5.40 -1.86
N ASN A 84 11.92 6.19 -2.90
CA ASN A 84 10.87 6.55 -3.86
C ASN A 84 10.34 5.31 -4.58
N GLN A 85 9.03 5.23 -4.73
CA GLN A 85 8.35 4.19 -5.50
C GLN A 85 7.64 4.83 -6.68
N VAL A 86 8.21 4.68 -7.87
CA VAL A 86 7.70 5.28 -9.11
C VAL A 86 6.92 4.24 -9.89
N PHE A 87 5.68 4.55 -10.22
CA PHE A 87 4.83 3.72 -11.08
C PHE A 87 5.24 3.86 -12.55
N ILE A 88 4.77 2.92 -13.37
CA ILE A 88 4.87 3.06 -14.82
C ILE A 88 4.14 4.32 -15.28
N THR A 89 4.68 5.01 -16.28
CA THR A 89 4.03 6.19 -16.84
C THR A 89 2.69 5.81 -17.48
N PRO A 90 1.57 6.43 -17.08
CA PRO A 90 0.27 6.16 -17.69
C PRO A 90 0.27 6.42 -19.20
N THR A 91 -0.28 5.49 -19.98
CA THR A 91 -0.53 5.66 -21.40
C THR A 91 -1.97 6.08 -21.69
N GLY A 92 -2.79 6.19 -20.67
CA GLY A 92 -4.16 6.64 -20.68
C GLY A 92 -4.58 7.10 -19.31
N SER A 93 -5.77 7.66 -19.16
CA SER A 93 -6.28 8.12 -17.87
C SER A 93 -6.46 6.95 -16.89
N TRP A 94 -5.98 7.14 -15.66
CA TRP A 94 -6.26 6.25 -14.53
C TRP A 94 -7.44 6.72 -13.68
N GLY A 95 -8.07 7.83 -14.07
CA GLY A 95 -9.17 8.44 -13.31
C GLY A 95 -8.66 9.26 -12.12
N THR A 96 -9.52 9.48 -11.16
CA THR A 96 -9.18 10.18 -9.91
C THR A 96 -8.78 9.17 -8.85
N VAL A 97 -7.51 9.12 -8.51
CA VAL A 97 -6.94 8.19 -7.53
C VAL A 97 -7.09 8.79 -6.14
N ALA A 98 -7.66 8.03 -5.21
CA ALA A 98 -8.01 8.48 -3.86
C ALA A 98 -7.38 7.66 -2.74
N GLY A 99 -6.75 6.53 -3.06
CA GLY A 99 -6.14 5.66 -2.05
C GLY A 99 -5.14 4.68 -2.62
N TRP A 100 -4.50 3.97 -1.73
CA TRP A 100 -3.49 2.96 -2.03
C TRP A 100 -3.68 1.73 -1.15
N ALA A 101 -3.15 0.62 -1.61
CA ALA A 101 -2.99 -0.56 -0.76
C ALA A 101 -1.70 -1.29 -1.11
N MET A 102 -1.23 -2.11 -0.20
CA MET A 102 -0.03 -2.93 -0.36
C MET A 102 -0.43 -4.40 -0.34
N TYR A 103 0.05 -5.15 -1.31
CA TYR A 103 -0.27 -6.56 -1.51
C TYR A 103 0.99 -7.42 -1.51
N ASP A 104 0.80 -8.72 -1.29
CA ASP A 104 1.84 -9.73 -1.42
C ASP A 104 1.94 -10.33 -2.84
N ALA A 105 1.11 -9.88 -3.79
CA ALA A 105 1.08 -10.37 -5.15
C ALA A 105 0.84 -9.24 -6.18
N SER A 106 1.30 -9.46 -7.41
CA SER A 106 1.15 -8.50 -8.52
C SER A 106 -0.30 -8.35 -9.00
N SER A 107 -1.13 -9.36 -8.75
CA SER A 107 -2.57 -9.33 -8.98
C SER A 107 -3.24 -10.21 -7.93
N ALA A 108 -4.50 -9.94 -7.59
CA ALA A 108 -5.16 -10.62 -6.47
C ALA A 108 -4.28 -10.58 -5.21
N GLY A 109 -4.10 -11.68 -4.50
CA GLY A 109 -3.25 -11.77 -3.31
C GLY A 109 -3.91 -11.21 -2.07
N ASN A 110 -3.14 -11.15 -0.98
CA ASN A 110 -3.60 -10.62 0.30
C ASN A 110 -3.24 -9.14 0.42
N MET A 111 -4.22 -8.31 0.72
CA MET A 111 -3.96 -6.94 1.13
C MET A 111 -3.28 -6.94 2.50
N LEU A 112 -2.18 -6.21 2.64
CA LEU A 112 -1.39 -6.15 3.87
C LEU A 112 -1.64 -4.84 4.64
N ALA A 113 -1.68 -3.73 3.90
CA ALA A 113 -1.92 -2.41 4.44
C ALA A 113 -2.69 -1.58 3.41
N TYR A 114 -3.32 -0.50 3.86
CA TYR A 114 -4.06 0.40 2.99
C TYR A 114 -4.03 1.82 3.53
N GLY A 115 -4.40 2.76 2.71
CA GLY A 115 -4.53 4.15 3.14
C GLY A 115 -5.27 4.99 2.12
N ILE A 116 -5.62 6.18 2.56
CA ILE A 116 -6.28 7.20 1.75
C ILE A 116 -5.39 8.43 1.64
N PHE A 117 -5.56 9.16 0.57
CA PHE A 117 -4.95 10.48 0.37
C PHE A 117 -5.91 11.42 -0.34
N THR A 118 -5.56 12.70 -0.41
CA THR A 118 -6.36 13.67 -1.16
C THR A 118 -6.46 13.23 -2.63
N PRO A 119 -7.68 13.07 -3.18
CA PRO A 119 -7.86 12.59 -4.55
C PRO A 119 -7.10 13.41 -5.59
N VAL A 120 -6.46 12.73 -6.52
CA VAL A 120 -5.66 13.32 -7.59
C VAL A 120 -6.04 12.69 -8.92
N ALA A 121 -6.37 13.52 -9.92
CA ALA A 121 -6.60 13.03 -11.26
C ALA A 121 -5.25 12.67 -11.92
N VAL A 122 -5.20 11.47 -12.54
CA VAL A 122 -4.02 10.95 -13.22
C VAL A 122 -4.35 10.75 -14.69
N GLY A 123 -3.66 11.49 -15.55
CA GLY A 123 -3.80 11.43 -17.00
C GLY A 123 -2.62 10.75 -17.69
N SER A 124 -2.73 10.58 -19.00
CA SER A 124 -1.65 10.06 -19.83
C SER A 124 -0.40 10.92 -19.74
N GLY A 125 0.75 10.29 -19.52
CA GLY A 125 2.04 10.97 -19.45
C GLY A 125 2.40 11.52 -18.06
N ASP A 126 1.51 11.44 -17.07
CA ASP A 126 1.79 11.91 -15.72
C ASP A 126 2.86 11.05 -15.03
N THR A 127 3.60 11.67 -14.12
CA THR A 127 4.48 10.94 -13.21
C THR A 127 3.73 10.62 -11.94
N VAL A 128 3.63 9.34 -11.61
CA VAL A 128 2.95 8.85 -10.40
C VAL A 128 3.96 8.17 -9.50
N GLU A 129 4.17 8.74 -8.31
CA GLU A 129 5.17 8.24 -7.38
C GLU A 129 4.81 8.51 -5.92
N PHE A 130 5.27 7.64 -5.04
CA PHE A 130 5.39 7.90 -3.61
C PHE A 130 6.84 8.25 -3.30
N LEU A 131 7.07 9.47 -2.88
CA LEU A 131 8.40 9.92 -2.46
C LEU A 131 8.77 9.33 -1.10
N SER A 132 10.06 9.16 -0.88
CA SER A 132 10.61 8.84 0.44
C SER A 132 10.05 9.79 1.50
N GLY A 133 9.57 9.25 2.60
CA GLY A 133 8.98 10.01 3.70
C GLY A 133 7.49 10.32 3.55
N ASN A 134 6.88 10.08 2.38
CA ASN A 134 5.49 10.47 2.12
C ASN A 134 4.46 9.36 2.39
N LEU A 135 4.89 8.13 2.60
CA LEU A 135 4.01 7.03 2.97
C LEU A 135 4.42 6.49 4.32
N THR A 136 3.50 6.53 5.26
CA THR A 136 3.70 5.99 6.61
C THR A 136 2.76 4.82 6.85
N LEU A 137 3.30 3.70 7.30
CA LEU A 137 2.53 2.58 7.83
C LEU A 137 2.41 2.77 9.34
N SER A 138 1.19 2.82 9.85
CA SER A 138 0.94 2.97 11.29
C SER A 138 0.13 1.79 11.82
N VAL A 139 0.44 1.40 13.04
CA VAL A 139 -0.32 0.40 13.80
C VAL A 139 -1.08 1.15 14.87
N ALA A 140 -2.38 1.16 14.73
CA ALA A 140 -3.25 1.81 15.71
C ALA A 140 -3.46 0.93 16.94
#